data_71aa583a74aa86e80f8c73a47ee21470
#
_entry.id   71aa583a74aa86e80f8c73a47ee21470
#
_cell.length_a   1.000
_cell.length_b   1.000
_cell.length_c   1.000
_cell.angle_alpha   90.00
_cell.angle_beta   90.00
_cell.angle_gamma   90.00
#
_symmetry.space_group_name_H-M   'P 1'
#
loop_
_entity.id
_entity.type
_entity.pdbx_description
1 polymer ?
#
loop_
_entity_poly.entity_id
_entity_poly.type
_entity_poly.pdbx_seq_one_letter_code
_entity_poly.pdbx_strand_id
1 'polypeptide(L)'
;MADFGKEAVAIEVHGVSKSFLNAEGGSFKALDEVSFAIPKGSLAVVSGQNGSGKSLLMTIIAGLEKPASGYIRTNSKVGLVFQDADSQILGETPLEDVCFGLSNTGVRGSRAKDAASKALKKVGLYEKRNSPSHFLSGGEKRRLAIASILAMGFETIIMDEPYSNLDYAGVKDVNRLIGDLSASGVTLVILTHEIEKCLALANKFMVLKKGCLVFDGTPLAGLSLGAETWEDWGIRNPLLSYPTLDSLVWK
;
A
#
# COMPACT_ATOMS: atom_id res chain seq x y z
N MET A 1 27.47 0.35 5.35
CA MET A 1 26.52 -0.75 5.50
C MET A 1 25.65 -0.40 6.69
N ALA A 2 24.38 -0.06 6.48
CA ALA A 2 23.45 0.14 7.58
C ALA A 2 23.13 -1.23 8.17
N ASP A 3 23.52 -1.45 9.41
CA ASP A 3 23.21 -2.66 10.17
C ASP A 3 21.76 -2.53 10.66
N PHE A 4 20.83 -3.13 9.92
CA PHE A 4 19.43 -3.23 10.35
C PHE A 4 19.37 -4.34 11.39
N GLY A 5 19.42 -3.96 12.69
CA GLY A 5 19.45 -4.85 13.83
C GLY A 5 18.35 -5.94 13.81
N LYS A 6 18.55 -6.97 14.57
CA LYS A 6 17.92 -8.30 14.78
C LYS A 6 16.40 -8.51 14.56
N GLU A 7 15.62 -7.55 14.06
CA GLU A 7 14.23 -7.76 13.66
C GLU A 7 14.17 -8.38 12.26
N ALA A 8 13.32 -9.38 12.09
CA ALA A 8 13.11 -10.01 10.78
C ALA A 8 12.58 -8.97 9.79
N VAL A 9 13.33 -8.65 8.74
CA VAL A 9 12.99 -7.66 7.71
C VAL A 9 12.04 -8.29 6.70
N ALA A 10 10.91 -7.65 6.38
CA ALA A 10 9.99 -8.09 5.34
C ALA A 10 10.40 -7.57 3.95
N ILE A 11 10.80 -6.31 3.87
CA ILE A 11 11.25 -5.65 2.63
C ILE A 11 12.54 -4.91 2.93
N GLU A 12 13.55 -5.12 2.10
CA GLU A 12 14.83 -4.43 2.13
C GLU A 12 15.11 -3.84 0.74
N VAL A 13 15.34 -2.54 0.68
CA VAL A 13 15.59 -1.78 -0.55
C VAL A 13 16.97 -1.14 -0.43
N HIS A 14 17.83 -1.35 -1.42
CA HIS A 14 19.20 -0.85 -1.43
C HIS A 14 19.55 -0.14 -2.74
N GLY A 15 19.79 1.17 -2.67
CA GLY A 15 20.29 2.01 -3.75
C GLY A 15 19.45 1.93 -5.03
N VAL A 16 18.13 1.73 -4.88
CA VAL A 16 17.23 1.53 -6.02
C VAL A 16 17.07 2.82 -6.79
N SER A 17 17.45 2.78 -8.06
CA SER A 17 17.24 3.88 -9.01
C SER A 17 16.47 3.40 -10.25
N LYS A 18 15.70 4.29 -10.84
CA LYS A 18 14.98 4.06 -12.10
C LYS A 18 14.89 5.35 -12.90
N SER A 19 15.21 5.28 -14.18
CA SER A 19 15.13 6.41 -15.12
C SER A 19 14.24 6.04 -16.30
N PHE A 20 13.61 7.03 -16.89
CA PHE A 20 12.83 6.91 -18.11
C PHE A 20 13.28 7.95 -19.13
N LEU A 21 13.13 7.61 -20.40
CA LEU A 21 13.31 8.58 -21.49
C LEU A 21 12.05 9.43 -21.63
N ASN A 22 12.21 10.73 -21.78
CA ASN A 22 11.10 11.62 -22.13
C ASN A 22 10.92 11.66 -23.67
N ALA A 23 9.81 12.22 -24.13
CA ALA A 23 9.48 12.31 -25.56
C ALA A 23 10.50 13.12 -26.38
N GLU A 24 11.31 13.95 -25.74
CA GLU A 24 12.33 14.80 -26.35
C GLU A 24 13.73 14.15 -26.38
N GLY A 25 13.83 12.86 -25.97
CA GLY A 25 15.08 12.11 -25.93
C GLY A 25 15.95 12.38 -24.70
N GLY A 26 15.50 13.22 -23.76
CA GLY A 26 16.12 13.40 -22.45
C GLY A 26 15.80 12.26 -21.51
N SER A 27 16.57 12.13 -20.42
CA SER A 27 16.33 11.15 -19.36
C SER A 27 15.95 11.87 -18.07
N PHE A 28 14.93 11.36 -17.35
CA PHE A 28 14.63 11.82 -15.99
C PHE A 28 14.72 10.65 -15.01
N LYS A 29 15.28 10.90 -13.84
CA LYS A 29 15.30 9.94 -12.74
C LYS A 29 13.96 9.96 -12.01
N ALA A 30 13.23 8.86 -12.10
CA ALA A 30 11.98 8.68 -11.37
C ALA A 30 12.21 8.16 -9.95
N LEU A 31 13.31 7.42 -9.74
CA LEU A 31 13.83 7.02 -8.41
C LEU A 31 15.35 7.22 -8.41
N ASP A 32 15.90 7.72 -7.31
CA ASP A 32 17.30 8.03 -7.13
C ASP A 32 17.84 7.50 -5.80
N GLU A 33 18.60 6.40 -5.87
CA GLU A 33 19.32 5.74 -4.77
C GLU A 33 18.50 5.48 -3.50
N VAL A 34 17.23 5.10 -3.67
CA VAL A 34 16.30 4.85 -2.56
C VAL A 34 16.76 3.64 -1.76
N SER A 35 16.91 3.81 -0.44
CA SER A 35 17.30 2.75 0.49
C SER A 35 16.51 2.84 1.79
N PHE A 36 15.88 1.72 2.20
CA PHE A 36 15.18 1.57 3.48
C PHE A 36 14.90 0.10 3.78
N ALA A 37 14.44 -0.17 5.01
CA ALA A 37 13.94 -1.49 5.40
C ALA A 37 12.56 -1.37 6.08
N ILE A 38 11.69 -2.34 5.84
CA ILE A 38 10.39 -2.49 6.50
C ILE A 38 10.43 -3.78 7.32
N PRO A 39 10.29 -3.69 8.67
CA PRO A 39 10.25 -4.86 9.53
C PRO A 39 9.03 -5.75 9.24
N LYS A 40 9.16 -7.07 9.49
CA LYS A 40 8.04 -8.01 9.38
C LYS A 40 6.95 -7.67 10.41
N GLY A 41 5.69 -7.71 9.96
CA GLY A 41 4.52 -7.41 10.79
C GLY A 41 4.32 -5.92 11.06
N SER A 42 5.14 -5.02 10.46
CA SER A 42 4.95 -3.59 10.60
C SER A 42 3.88 -3.05 9.64
N LEU A 43 3.28 -1.92 10.03
CA LEU A 43 2.46 -1.09 9.17
C LEU A 43 3.24 0.17 8.83
N ALA A 44 3.64 0.30 7.57
CA ALA A 44 4.36 1.45 7.05
C ALA A 44 3.44 2.34 6.21
N VAL A 45 3.48 3.64 6.42
CA VAL A 45 2.84 4.64 5.55
C VAL A 45 3.92 5.34 4.74
N VAL A 46 3.74 5.38 3.42
CA VAL A 46 4.62 6.06 2.47
C VAL A 46 3.84 7.19 1.84
N SER A 47 4.28 8.42 2.08
CA SER A 47 3.65 9.63 1.55
C SER A 47 4.60 10.43 0.66
N GLY A 48 4.10 11.51 0.09
CA GLY A 48 4.81 12.41 -0.81
C GLY A 48 3.90 12.91 -1.93
N GLN A 49 4.33 13.93 -2.65
CA GLN A 49 3.58 14.52 -3.76
C GLN A 49 3.24 13.51 -4.86
N ASN A 50 2.23 13.81 -5.67
CA ASN A 50 1.98 13.08 -6.90
C ASN A 50 3.21 13.17 -7.82
N GLY A 51 3.58 12.04 -8.45
CA GLY A 51 4.79 11.97 -9.26
C GLY A 51 6.10 11.85 -8.47
N SER A 52 6.07 11.71 -7.12
CA SER A 52 7.29 11.52 -6.33
C SER A 52 7.97 10.15 -6.48
N GLY A 53 7.33 9.19 -7.19
CA GLY A 53 7.88 7.85 -7.44
C GLY A 53 7.30 6.76 -6.54
N LYS A 54 6.33 7.04 -5.67
CA LYS A 54 5.74 6.05 -4.73
C LYS A 54 5.24 4.79 -5.41
N SER A 55 4.29 4.92 -6.34
CA SER A 55 3.68 3.76 -7.02
C SER A 55 4.72 2.99 -7.84
N LEU A 56 5.67 3.68 -8.51
CA LEU A 56 6.77 3.04 -9.21
C LEU A 56 7.65 2.22 -8.26
N LEU A 57 8.03 2.78 -7.11
CA LEU A 57 8.83 2.07 -6.11
C LEU A 57 8.11 0.80 -5.65
N MET A 58 6.79 0.87 -5.43
CA MET A 58 6.01 -0.28 -4.97
C MET A 58 5.81 -1.34 -6.06
N THR A 59 5.67 -0.96 -7.33
CA THR A 59 5.66 -1.94 -8.44
C THR A 59 7.00 -2.65 -8.58
N ILE A 60 8.12 -1.96 -8.31
CA ILE A 60 9.45 -2.59 -8.29
C ILE A 60 9.56 -3.54 -7.08
N ILE A 61 9.09 -3.17 -5.89
CA ILE A 61 9.08 -4.03 -4.70
C ILE A 61 8.21 -5.27 -4.92
N ALA A 62 7.08 -5.12 -5.58
CA ALA A 62 6.20 -6.23 -5.93
C ALA A 62 6.75 -7.15 -7.05
N GLY A 63 7.90 -6.79 -7.65
CA GLY A 63 8.54 -7.54 -8.73
C GLY A 63 7.85 -7.40 -10.10
N LEU A 64 6.96 -6.42 -10.25
CA LEU A 64 6.26 -6.13 -11.51
C LEU A 64 7.10 -5.27 -12.46
N GLU A 65 8.09 -4.55 -11.93
CA GLU A 65 9.03 -3.72 -12.68
C GLU A 65 10.45 -3.96 -12.16
N LYS A 66 11.47 -3.78 -13.00
CA LYS A 66 12.88 -3.93 -12.61
C LYS A 66 13.52 -2.57 -12.33
N PRO A 67 14.32 -2.44 -11.25
CA PRO A 67 15.14 -1.26 -11.06
C PRO A 67 16.22 -1.15 -12.15
N ALA A 68 16.71 0.08 -12.41
CA ALA A 68 17.86 0.30 -13.28
C ALA A 68 19.18 0.01 -12.54
N SER A 69 19.22 0.29 -11.23
CA SER A 69 20.33 -0.06 -10.34
C SER A 69 19.81 -0.34 -8.92
N GLY A 70 20.68 -0.89 -8.08
CA GLY A 70 20.33 -1.34 -6.75
C GLY A 70 19.64 -2.71 -6.74
N TYR A 71 19.13 -3.10 -5.59
CA TYR A 71 18.40 -4.38 -5.44
C TYR A 71 17.34 -4.31 -4.35
N ILE A 72 16.41 -5.26 -4.42
CA ILE A 72 15.35 -5.46 -3.42
C ILE A 72 15.41 -6.90 -2.94
N ARG A 73 15.25 -7.09 -1.64
CA ARG A 73 15.02 -8.39 -1.01
C ARG A 73 13.70 -8.38 -0.26
N THR A 74 12.91 -9.42 -0.45
CA THR A 74 11.67 -9.64 0.30
C THR A 74 11.72 -11.02 0.93
N ASN A 75 11.24 -11.16 2.16
CA ASN A 75 11.23 -12.46 2.85
C ASN A 75 10.05 -13.34 2.44
N SER A 76 9.05 -12.76 1.75
CA SER A 76 7.87 -13.45 1.23
C SER A 76 7.40 -12.78 -0.06
N LYS A 77 6.43 -13.40 -0.75
CA LYS A 77 5.76 -12.74 -1.88
C LYS A 77 5.02 -11.49 -1.40
N VAL A 78 5.08 -10.45 -2.21
CA VAL A 78 4.45 -9.16 -1.95
C VAL A 78 3.22 -9.03 -2.84
N GLY A 79 2.04 -8.86 -2.22
CA GLY A 79 0.80 -8.57 -2.92
C GLY A 79 0.61 -7.06 -3.08
N LEU A 80 0.12 -6.62 -4.23
CA LEU A 80 -0.16 -5.23 -4.52
C LEU A 80 -1.66 -5.04 -4.77
N VAL A 81 -2.29 -4.14 -4.02
CA VAL A 81 -3.64 -3.66 -4.25
C VAL A 81 -3.53 -2.32 -4.95
N PHE A 82 -4.00 -2.25 -6.20
CA PHE A 82 -3.96 -1.04 -7.01
C PHE A 82 -4.98 0.01 -6.53
N GLN A 83 -4.73 1.27 -6.87
CA GLN A 83 -5.65 2.38 -6.62
C GLN A 83 -7.01 2.13 -7.24
N ASP A 84 -7.06 1.65 -8.49
CA ASP A 84 -8.27 1.17 -9.14
C ASP A 84 -8.44 -0.34 -8.91
N ALA A 85 -9.22 -0.68 -7.88
CA ALA A 85 -9.51 -2.08 -7.55
C ALA A 85 -10.37 -2.78 -8.61
N ASP A 86 -11.16 -2.04 -9.43
CA ASP A 86 -11.95 -2.62 -10.51
C ASP A 86 -11.08 -3.31 -11.56
N SER A 87 -9.96 -2.71 -11.91
CA SER A 87 -9.03 -3.27 -12.89
C SER A 87 -8.37 -4.57 -12.42
N GLN A 88 -8.45 -4.88 -11.12
CA GLN A 88 -7.83 -6.04 -10.51
C GLN A 88 -8.79 -7.23 -10.38
N ILE A 89 -10.10 -7.00 -10.43
CA ILE A 89 -11.14 -8.02 -10.28
C ILE A 89 -11.41 -8.68 -11.64
N LEU A 90 -11.21 -9.99 -11.71
CA LEU A 90 -11.36 -10.81 -12.93
C LEU A 90 -12.55 -11.78 -12.85
N GLY A 91 -13.01 -12.11 -11.63
CA GLY A 91 -14.12 -13.03 -11.39
C GLY A 91 -15.48 -12.34 -11.51
N GLU A 92 -16.46 -13.05 -12.08
CA GLU A 92 -17.84 -12.57 -12.12
C GLU A 92 -18.44 -12.42 -10.72
N THR A 93 -17.99 -13.25 -9.78
CA THR A 93 -18.37 -13.20 -8.37
C THR A 93 -17.13 -13.12 -7.47
N PRO A 94 -17.24 -12.60 -6.23
CA PRO A 94 -16.15 -12.60 -5.27
C PRO A 94 -15.52 -13.98 -5.02
N LEU A 95 -16.34 -15.04 -5.00
CA LEU A 95 -15.84 -16.40 -4.83
C LEU A 95 -14.98 -16.83 -6.01
N GLU A 96 -15.44 -16.56 -7.22
CA GLU A 96 -14.70 -16.89 -8.44
C GLU A 96 -13.40 -16.10 -8.55
N ASP A 97 -13.41 -14.82 -8.21
CA ASP A 97 -12.22 -13.96 -8.24
C ASP A 97 -11.12 -14.51 -7.33
N VAL A 98 -11.45 -14.81 -6.07
CA VAL A 98 -10.49 -15.40 -5.14
C VAL A 98 -10.04 -16.79 -5.58
N CYS A 99 -10.93 -17.61 -6.13
CA CYS A 99 -10.57 -18.92 -6.69
C CYS A 99 -9.66 -18.80 -7.92
N PHE A 100 -9.83 -17.76 -8.74
CA PHE A 100 -8.94 -17.47 -9.87
C PHE A 100 -7.52 -17.19 -9.38
N GLY A 101 -7.34 -16.31 -8.39
CA GLY A 101 -6.05 -16.07 -7.77
C GLY A 101 -5.39 -17.33 -7.22
N LEU A 102 -6.14 -18.16 -6.50
CA LEU A 102 -5.68 -19.42 -5.94
C LEU A 102 -5.23 -20.42 -7.03
N SER A 103 -5.91 -20.45 -8.18
CA SER A 103 -5.54 -21.34 -9.28
C SER A 103 -4.12 -21.09 -9.81
N ASN A 104 -3.65 -19.84 -9.76
CA ASN A 104 -2.29 -19.44 -10.13
C ASN A 104 -1.23 -19.94 -9.12
N THR A 105 -1.64 -20.31 -7.91
CA THR A 105 -0.79 -20.95 -6.90
C THR A 105 -0.90 -22.47 -6.90
N GLY A 106 -1.66 -23.05 -7.84
CA GLY A 106 -1.89 -24.50 -7.97
C GLY A 106 -3.02 -25.05 -7.08
N VAL A 107 -3.71 -24.21 -6.30
CA VAL A 107 -4.85 -24.61 -5.45
C VAL A 107 -6.13 -24.57 -6.27
N ARG A 108 -6.86 -25.71 -6.37
CA ARG A 108 -8.05 -25.87 -7.21
C ARG A 108 -9.17 -26.66 -6.51
N GLY A 109 -10.35 -26.68 -7.12
CA GLY A 109 -11.50 -27.48 -6.68
C GLY A 109 -12.05 -27.07 -5.31
N SER A 110 -12.42 -28.04 -4.48
CA SER A 110 -12.99 -27.76 -3.15
C SER A 110 -12.03 -27.01 -2.23
N ARG A 111 -10.73 -27.33 -2.30
CA ARG A 111 -9.70 -26.63 -1.50
C ARG A 111 -9.64 -25.14 -1.82
N ALA A 112 -9.77 -24.76 -3.10
CA ALA A 112 -9.81 -23.35 -3.49
C ALA A 112 -11.08 -22.68 -2.95
N LYS A 113 -12.26 -23.31 -3.05
CA LYS A 113 -13.51 -22.77 -2.53
C LYS A 113 -13.48 -22.58 -1.02
N ASP A 114 -12.88 -23.52 -0.28
CA ASP A 114 -12.74 -23.42 1.18
C ASP A 114 -11.78 -22.28 1.57
N ALA A 115 -10.63 -22.15 0.90
CA ALA A 115 -9.68 -21.08 1.13
C ALA A 115 -10.27 -19.71 0.77
N ALA A 116 -10.95 -19.62 -0.36
CA ALA A 116 -11.64 -18.42 -0.80
C ALA A 116 -12.72 -17.99 0.19
N SER A 117 -13.54 -18.94 0.66
CA SER A 117 -14.57 -18.67 1.67
C SER A 117 -13.98 -18.14 2.97
N LYS A 118 -12.85 -18.68 3.42
CA LYS A 118 -12.14 -18.18 4.61
C LYS A 118 -11.62 -16.76 4.40
N ALA A 119 -11.00 -16.48 3.25
CA ALA A 119 -10.51 -15.15 2.92
C ALA A 119 -11.65 -14.12 2.84
N LEU A 120 -12.75 -14.46 2.16
CA LEU A 120 -13.92 -13.60 2.06
C LEU A 120 -14.59 -13.32 3.43
N LYS A 121 -14.59 -14.30 4.35
CA LYS A 121 -15.03 -14.07 5.74
C LYS A 121 -14.13 -13.06 6.44
N LYS A 122 -12.81 -13.17 6.26
CA LYS A 122 -11.82 -12.28 6.90
C LYS A 122 -11.97 -10.81 6.48
N VAL A 123 -12.43 -10.56 5.26
CA VAL A 123 -12.66 -9.20 4.75
C VAL A 123 -14.14 -8.76 4.79
N GLY A 124 -15.03 -9.55 5.40
CA GLY A 124 -16.45 -9.23 5.54
C GLY A 124 -17.26 -9.27 4.23
N LEU A 125 -16.85 -10.11 3.25
CA LEU A 125 -17.53 -10.26 1.96
C LEU A 125 -18.20 -11.62 1.76
N TYR A 126 -18.21 -12.48 2.78
CA TYR A 126 -18.72 -13.83 2.64
C TYR A 126 -20.18 -13.92 2.20
N GLU A 127 -21.05 -13.03 2.72
CA GLU A 127 -22.47 -13.03 2.36
C GLU A 127 -22.70 -12.58 0.90
N LYS A 128 -21.77 -11.81 0.34
CA LYS A 128 -21.79 -11.36 -1.05
C LYS A 128 -20.97 -12.24 -1.99
N ARG A 129 -20.48 -13.40 -1.54
CA ARG A 129 -19.54 -14.26 -2.30
C ARG A 129 -20.04 -14.70 -3.67
N ASN A 130 -21.38 -14.79 -3.85
CA ASN A 130 -22.03 -15.20 -5.11
C ASN A 130 -22.74 -14.01 -5.80
N SER A 131 -22.64 -12.80 -5.27
CA SER A 131 -23.19 -11.60 -5.91
C SER A 131 -22.30 -11.19 -7.09
N PRO A 132 -22.84 -10.56 -8.14
CA PRO A 132 -22.00 -10.06 -9.22
C PRO A 132 -20.99 -9.03 -8.73
N SER A 133 -19.70 -9.21 -9.07
CA SER A 133 -18.60 -8.37 -8.59
C SER A 133 -18.74 -6.90 -8.98
N HIS A 134 -19.38 -6.61 -10.11
CA HIS A 134 -19.59 -5.25 -10.59
C HIS A 134 -20.59 -4.43 -9.74
N PHE A 135 -21.43 -5.10 -8.93
CA PHE A 135 -22.34 -4.42 -7.98
C PHE A 135 -21.68 -4.10 -6.63
N LEU A 136 -20.45 -4.52 -6.41
CA LEU A 136 -19.73 -4.18 -5.19
C LEU A 136 -19.39 -2.68 -5.17
N SER A 137 -19.50 -2.07 -3.98
CA SER A 137 -18.99 -0.71 -3.76
C SER A 137 -17.47 -0.65 -3.91
N GLY A 138 -16.90 0.54 -4.11
CA GLY A 138 -15.45 0.71 -4.22
C GLY A 138 -14.68 0.15 -3.02
N GLY A 139 -15.20 0.33 -1.80
CA GLY A 139 -14.63 -0.27 -0.58
C GLY A 139 -14.74 -1.79 -0.55
N GLU A 140 -15.84 -2.37 -1.06
CA GLU A 140 -16.02 -3.82 -1.18
C GLU A 140 -15.07 -4.42 -2.21
N LYS A 141 -14.90 -3.77 -3.36
CA LYS A 141 -13.94 -4.19 -4.40
C LYS A 141 -12.51 -4.20 -3.87
N ARG A 142 -12.14 -3.19 -3.09
CA ARG A 142 -10.83 -3.11 -2.44
C ARG A 142 -10.63 -4.23 -1.42
N ARG A 143 -11.66 -4.54 -0.61
CA ARG A 143 -11.63 -5.69 0.30
C ARG A 143 -11.55 -7.02 -0.45
N LEU A 144 -12.18 -7.15 -1.62
CA LEU A 144 -12.07 -8.33 -2.47
C LEU A 144 -10.64 -8.53 -3.00
N ALA A 145 -9.99 -7.48 -3.50
CA ALA A 145 -8.59 -7.55 -3.93
C ALA A 145 -7.66 -7.99 -2.78
N ILE A 146 -7.88 -7.49 -1.57
CA ILE A 146 -7.15 -7.93 -0.37
C ILE A 146 -7.43 -9.41 -0.07
N ALA A 147 -8.70 -9.87 -0.19
CA ALA A 147 -9.05 -11.28 0.04
C ALA A 147 -8.32 -12.22 -0.92
N SER A 148 -8.21 -11.84 -2.21
CA SER A 148 -7.50 -12.63 -3.22
C SER A 148 -6.01 -12.76 -2.89
N ILE A 149 -5.35 -11.67 -2.45
CA ILE A 149 -3.96 -11.69 -2.01
C ILE A 149 -3.77 -12.56 -0.75
N LEU A 150 -4.64 -12.41 0.25
CA LEU A 150 -4.58 -13.21 1.49
C LEU A 150 -4.80 -14.70 1.24
N ALA A 151 -5.74 -15.05 0.35
CA ALA A 151 -6.01 -16.44 0.00
C ALA A 151 -4.80 -17.13 -0.63
N MET A 152 -4.03 -16.39 -1.43
CA MET A 152 -2.78 -16.86 -2.03
C MET A 152 -1.61 -17.01 -1.03
N GLY A 153 -1.81 -16.65 0.25
CA GLY A 153 -0.81 -16.79 1.31
C GLY A 153 0.28 -15.72 1.32
N PHE A 154 0.01 -14.54 0.77
CA PHE A 154 0.97 -13.43 0.83
C PHE A 154 0.96 -12.81 2.23
N GLU A 155 2.16 -12.64 2.81
CA GLU A 155 2.35 -12.10 4.16
C GLU A 155 2.66 -10.59 4.15
N THR A 156 2.94 -10.03 2.98
CA THR A 156 3.20 -8.61 2.78
C THR A 156 2.23 -8.06 1.75
N ILE A 157 1.51 -7.01 2.10
CA ILE A 157 0.51 -6.35 1.24
C ILE A 157 0.84 -4.88 1.11
N ILE A 158 0.97 -4.42 -0.12
CA ILE A 158 1.09 -2.99 -0.47
C ILE A 158 -0.28 -2.53 -0.97
N MET A 159 -0.76 -1.39 -0.49
CA MET A 159 -2.00 -0.76 -0.92
C MET A 159 -1.70 0.62 -1.48
N ASP A 160 -2.00 0.83 -2.76
CA ASP A 160 -1.84 2.14 -3.41
C ASP A 160 -3.14 2.93 -3.31
N GLU A 161 -3.08 4.07 -2.62
CA GLU A 161 -4.19 5.00 -2.35
C GLU A 161 -5.49 4.30 -1.89
N PRO A 162 -5.48 3.52 -0.79
CA PRO A 162 -6.60 2.68 -0.39
C PRO A 162 -7.85 3.47 0.03
N TYR A 163 -7.77 4.78 0.15
CA TYR A 163 -8.87 5.66 0.58
C TYR A 163 -9.53 6.43 -0.55
N SER A 164 -8.99 6.35 -1.77
CA SER A 164 -9.51 7.07 -2.94
C SER A 164 -10.98 6.69 -3.20
N ASN A 165 -11.82 7.71 -3.40
CA ASN A 165 -13.24 7.57 -3.71
C ASN A 165 -14.07 6.81 -2.64
N LEU A 166 -13.61 6.77 -1.39
CA LEU A 166 -14.38 6.23 -0.26
C LEU A 166 -15.06 7.34 0.53
N ASP A 167 -16.30 7.08 0.93
CA ASP A 167 -16.98 7.85 1.96
C ASP A 167 -16.42 7.57 3.36
N TYR A 168 -16.89 8.31 4.35
CA TYR A 168 -16.42 8.16 5.74
C TYR A 168 -16.59 6.73 6.28
N ALA A 169 -17.71 6.07 5.95
CA ALA A 169 -17.98 4.70 6.40
C ALA A 169 -17.00 3.71 5.73
N GLY A 170 -16.75 3.86 4.43
CA GLY A 170 -15.78 3.05 3.69
C GLY A 170 -14.35 3.20 4.23
N VAL A 171 -13.93 4.42 4.58
CA VAL A 171 -12.63 4.66 5.23
C VAL A 171 -12.53 3.91 6.56
N LYS A 172 -13.57 3.96 7.40
CA LYS A 172 -13.59 3.24 8.68
C LYS A 172 -13.51 1.72 8.51
N ASP A 173 -14.22 1.18 7.52
CA ASP A 173 -14.19 -0.25 7.23
C ASP A 173 -12.82 -0.71 6.74
N VAL A 174 -12.16 0.08 5.86
CA VAL A 174 -10.79 -0.19 5.42
C VAL A 174 -9.82 -0.10 6.60
N ASN A 175 -9.92 0.91 7.46
CA ASN A 175 -9.05 1.05 8.63
C ASN A 175 -9.23 -0.10 9.63
N ARG A 176 -10.47 -0.58 9.84
CA ARG A 176 -10.72 -1.76 10.68
C ARG A 176 -10.01 -2.98 10.10
N LEU A 177 -10.16 -3.23 8.80
CA LEU A 177 -9.48 -4.35 8.13
C LEU A 177 -7.96 -4.23 8.22
N ILE A 178 -7.38 -3.03 8.00
CA ILE A 178 -5.95 -2.77 8.14
C ILE A 178 -5.48 -3.09 9.56
N GLY A 179 -6.24 -2.66 10.59
CA GLY A 179 -5.94 -2.95 11.99
C GLY A 179 -5.95 -4.46 12.28
N ASP A 180 -6.98 -5.18 11.81
CA ASP A 180 -7.12 -6.63 12.00
C ASP A 180 -5.99 -7.40 11.30
N LEU A 181 -5.60 -6.99 10.10
CA LEU A 181 -4.49 -7.59 9.36
C LEU A 181 -3.15 -7.33 10.05
N SER A 182 -2.89 -6.10 10.49
CA SER A 182 -1.69 -5.74 11.25
C SER A 182 -1.61 -6.54 12.55
N ALA A 183 -2.70 -6.63 13.31
CA ALA A 183 -2.77 -7.43 14.53
C ALA A 183 -2.54 -8.94 14.29
N SER A 184 -2.85 -9.44 13.09
CA SER A 184 -2.57 -10.83 12.68
C SER A 184 -1.14 -11.06 12.17
N GLY A 185 -0.26 -10.04 12.21
CA GLY A 185 1.14 -10.13 11.82
C GLY A 185 1.41 -9.97 10.32
N VAL A 186 0.42 -9.53 9.53
CA VAL A 186 0.62 -9.17 8.12
C VAL A 186 1.42 -7.88 8.05
N THR A 187 2.45 -7.87 7.21
CA THR A 187 3.19 -6.63 6.90
C THR A 187 2.40 -5.79 5.92
N LEU A 188 2.14 -4.54 6.27
CA LEU A 188 1.33 -3.63 5.46
C LEU A 188 2.13 -2.41 5.05
N VAL A 189 2.00 -2.02 3.79
CA VAL A 189 2.56 -0.76 3.26
C VAL A 189 1.43 0.01 2.59
N ILE A 190 1.14 1.20 3.09
CA ILE A 190 0.08 2.06 2.58
C ILE A 190 0.72 3.25 1.89
N LEU A 191 0.48 3.39 0.59
CA LEU A 191 0.83 4.60 -0.14
C LEU A 191 -0.36 5.53 -0.11
N THR A 192 -0.17 6.73 0.40
CA THR A 192 -1.25 7.73 0.37
C THR A 192 -0.74 9.14 0.56
N HIS A 193 -1.45 10.09 0.00
CA HIS A 193 -1.30 11.51 0.31
C HIS A 193 -2.29 11.96 1.41
N GLU A 194 -3.31 11.11 1.74
CA GLU A 194 -4.34 11.35 2.76
C GLU A 194 -3.92 10.70 4.10
N ILE A 195 -2.76 11.10 4.61
CA ILE A 195 -2.13 10.46 5.79
C ILE A 195 -2.97 10.58 7.06
N GLU A 196 -3.81 11.62 7.17
CA GLU A 196 -4.72 11.84 8.30
C GLU A 196 -5.71 10.69 8.50
N LYS A 197 -5.95 9.88 7.46
CA LYS A 197 -6.86 8.73 7.54
C LYS A 197 -6.24 7.50 8.19
N CYS A 198 -4.89 7.39 8.23
CA CYS A 198 -4.25 6.13 8.63
C CYS A 198 -2.95 6.28 9.44
N LEU A 199 -2.34 7.46 9.52
CA LEU A 199 -1.01 7.61 10.10
C LEU A 199 -0.94 7.12 11.56
N ALA A 200 -2.05 7.25 12.32
CA ALA A 200 -2.12 6.76 13.69
C ALA A 200 -2.10 5.22 13.82
N LEU A 201 -2.35 4.49 12.74
CA LEU A 201 -2.24 3.03 12.70
C LEU A 201 -0.81 2.55 12.43
N ALA A 202 0.03 3.44 11.90
CA ALA A 202 1.37 3.10 11.43
C ALA A 202 2.40 3.10 12.56
N ASN A 203 3.39 2.22 12.45
CA ASN A 203 4.61 2.24 13.27
C ASN A 203 5.84 2.73 12.48
N LYS A 204 5.72 2.86 11.16
CA LYS A 204 6.74 3.43 10.28
C LYS A 204 6.13 4.46 9.34
N PHE A 205 6.79 5.59 9.17
CA PHE A 205 6.41 6.66 8.26
C PHE A 205 7.58 7.04 7.37
N MET A 206 7.34 7.11 6.08
CA MET A 206 8.35 7.45 5.07
C MET A 206 7.80 8.50 4.12
N VAL A 207 8.68 9.38 3.63
CA VAL A 207 8.30 10.39 2.65
C VAL A 207 9.24 10.32 1.45
N LEU A 208 8.63 10.17 0.26
CA LEU A 208 9.32 10.30 -1.02
C LEU A 208 9.09 11.69 -1.61
N LYS A 209 10.17 12.32 -2.09
CA LYS A 209 10.14 13.58 -2.82
C LYS A 209 11.05 13.50 -4.04
N LYS A 210 10.51 13.74 -5.23
CA LYS A 210 11.28 13.73 -6.51
C LYS A 210 12.19 12.52 -6.68
N GLY A 211 11.66 11.32 -6.35
CA GLY A 211 12.39 10.06 -6.48
C GLY A 211 13.34 9.72 -5.33
N CYS A 212 13.53 10.61 -4.36
CA CYS A 212 14.40 10.40 -3.20
C CYS A 212 13.60 10.13 -1.93
N LEU A 213 14.12 9.29 -1.04
CA LEU A 213 13.61 9.13 0.31
C LEU A 213 14.13 10.28 1.19
N VAL A 214 13.25 11.19 1.59
CA VAL A 214 13.61 12.39 2.38
C VAL A 214 13.30 12.25 3.85
N PHE A 215 12.49 11.27 4.24
CA PHE A 215 12.20 10.93 5.63
C PHE A 215 11.97 9.43 5.78
N ASP A 216 12.55 8.85 6.82
CA ASP A 216 12.35 7.47 7.28
C ASP A 216 12.38 7.44 8.80
N GLY A 217 11.23 7.24 9.45
CA GLY A 217 11.11 7.28 10.90
C GLY A 217 9.77 6.79 11.43
N THR A 218 9.45 7.16 12.65
CA THR A 218 8.13 6.91 13.24
C THR A 218 7.15 8.04 12.88
N PRO A 219 5.82 7.77 12.88
CA PRO A 219 4.82 8.83 12.69
C PRO A 219 5.01 10.01 13.64
N LEU A 220 5.30 9.74 14.92
CA LEU A 220 5.49 10.78 15.92
C LEU A 220 6.74 11.66 15.61
N ALA A 221 7.82 11.05 15.17
CA ALA A 221 9.02 11.78 14.75
C ALA A 221 8.73 12.69 13.54
N GLY A 222 7.96 12.24 12.56
CA GLY A 222 7.52 13.05 11.43
C GLY A 222 6.64 14.22 11.88
N LEU A 223 5.63 13.94 12.73
CA LEU A 223 4.70 14.96 13.22
C LEU A 223 5.36 16.04 14.10
N SER A 224 6.50 15.75 14.70
CA SER A 224 7.29 16.72 15.48
C SER A 224 8.10 17.71 14.64
N LEU A 225 8.20 17.51 13.34
CA LEU A 225 8.90 18.41 12.41
C LEU A 225 8.08 19.68 12.14
N GLY A 226 8.80 20.79 11.92
CA GLY A 226 8.18 22.09 11.65
C GLY A 226 7.38 22.16 10.36
N ALA A 227 6.48 23.14 10.26
CA ALA A 227 5.61 23.33 9.10
C ALA A 227 6.39 23.46 7.78
N GLU A 228 7.52 24.16 7.79
CA GLU A 228 8.39 24.34 6.62
C GLU A 228 8.86 23.01 6.01
N THR A 229 9.14 21.99 6.85
CA THR A 229 9.53 20.65 6.39
C THR A 229 8.38 19.96 5.65
N TRP A 230 7.16 20.08 6.17
CA TRP A 230 5.98 19.51 5.56
C TRP A 230 5.62 20.18 4.24
N GLU A 231 5.74 21.52 4.18
CA GLU A 231 5.59 22.29 2.95
C GLU A 231 6.65 21.89 1.90
N ASP A 232 7.91 21.73 2.33
CA ASP A 232 9.00 21.28 1.46
C ASP A 232 8.74 19.85 0.92
N TRP A 233 8.15 18.97 1.72
CA TRP A 233 7.70 17.65 1.27
C TRP A 233 6.50 17.71 0.33
N GLY A 234 5.79 18.85 0.30
CA GLY A 234 4.57 19.08 -0.46
C GLY A 234 3.40 18.23 0.01
N ILE A 235 3.39 17.92 1.30
CA ILE A 235 2.30 17.23 1.99
C ILE A 235 1.91 18.04 3.21
N ARG A 236 0.69 17.86 3.69
CA ARG A 236 0.12 18.63 4.77
C ARG A 236 0.36 17.94 6.11
N ASN A 237 0.82 18.72 7.13
CA ASN A 237 0.83 18.21 8.50
C ASN A 237 -0.61 18.18 9.04
N PRO A 238 -1.19 17.00 9.33
CA PRO A 238 -2.59 16.90 9.71
C PRO A 238 -2.91 17.58 11.05
N LEU A 239 -1.95 17.70 11.97
CA LEU A 239 -2.17 18.31 13.28
C LEU A 239 -2.16 19.85 13.24
N LEU A 240 -1.57 20.45 12.22
CA LEU A 240 -1.46 21.90 12.07
C LEU A 240 -2.55 22.51 11.18
N SER A 241 -3.44 21.68 10.65
CA SER A 241 -4.13 22.04 9.42
C SER A 241 -5.47 22.74 9.57
N TYR A 242 -6.21 22.62 10.69
CA TYR A 242 -7.60 23.08 10.75
C TYR A 242 -7.99 23.75 12.08
N PRO A 243 -7.32 24.81 12.54
CA PRO A 243 -7.69 25.49 13.78
C PRO A 243 -8.95 26.36 13.65
N THR A 244 -9.32 26.79 12.42
CA THR A 244 -10.46 27.67 12.16
C THR A 244 -11.16 27.33 10.84
N LEU A 245 -12.36 27.85 10.63
CA LEU A 245 -13.10 27.71 9.35
C LEU A 245 -12.28 28.22 8.17
N ASP A 246 -11.57 29.34 8.32
CA ASP A 246 -10.76 29.95 7.26
C ASP A 246 -9.56 29.07 6.86
N SER A 247 -9.14 28.14 7.73
CA SER A 247 -8.08 27.16 7.43
C SER A 247 -8.55 25.99 6.57
N LEU A 248 -9.86 25.82 6.35
CA LEU A 248 -10.42 24.78 5.49
C LEU A 248 -10.26 25.07 4.00
N VAL A 249 -9.67 26.18 3.62
CA VAL A 249 -9.33 26.50 2.23
C VAL A 249 -7.85 26.17 1.96
N TRP A 250 -7.59 25.53 0.85
CA TRP A 250 -6.23 25.27 0.36
C TRP A 250 -5.75 26.54 -0.35
N LYS A 251 -4.76 27.22 0.21
CA LYS A 251 -4.13 28.42 -0.38
C LYS A 251 -2.79 28.06 -0.97
#